data_6f9b295c7358276a21bafa24a056a836
#
_entry.id   6f9b295c7358276a21bafa24a056a836
#
_cell.length_a   1.000
_cell.length_b   1.000
_cell.length_c   1.000
_cell.angle_alpha   90.00
_cell.angle_beta   90.00
_cell.angle_gamma   90.00
#
_symmetry.space_group_name_H-M   'P 1'
#
loop_
_entity.id
_entity.type
_entity.pdbx_description
1 polymer ?
#
loop_
_entity_poly.entity_id
_entity_poly.type
_entity_poly.pdbx_seq_one_letter_code
_entity_poly.pdbx_strand_id
1 'polypeptide(L)'
;MRVLKRGAAMVLAAALLALGASAPAAADDWAVAAEEHPVAEGSPVSETAWTAARPPGGAFDTIGLHRYRASGTPAATLLYLPGTNMSGALALTDEAHNLWLFLAARGIEVFALDYRTHAVPADAAPEALAAMKDWDSAAFVEDIRVAAAKARAESGRAKLFVAGFSRGAFLAYAYANVEPEAVAGLVILDGPFKAYAPKERVDRAAAVAALAATGEWASDVGGSHGWEARQDLMRAVITDPNGPASDAAFNTVGAQLAHVLQTAWGPGALANPEGGVSDPAVLARLLVGYDRYYPAVQDIDGKVISAEADAPDTALDDRWGKLDIPVLLFVNTGMGADWVLTALYSAAHAGSKDVTFTVLEGYGHLDVLVGERAATEVFEPAFAWISARAQ
;
A
#
# COMPACT_ATOMS: atom_id res chain seq x y z
N MET A 1 70.06 13.75 -42.82
CA MET A 1 68.72 13.11 -42.81
C MET A 1 68.07 13.37 -41.45
N ARG A 2 67.16 14.27 -41.43
CA ARG A 2 66.41 14.63 -40.19
C ARG A 2 65.11 13.81 -40.14
N VAL A 3 64.88 13.05 -39.05
CA VAL A 3 63.63 12.32 -38.75
C VAL A 3 62.88 13.15 -37.81
N LEU A 4 61.69 13.62 -38.22
CA LEU A 4 60.71 14.30 -37.41
C LEU A 4 59.89 13.25 -36.60
N LYS A 5 59.90 13.35 -35.27
CA LYS A 5 58.92 12.66 -34.39
C LYS A 5 57.71 13.56 -34.24
N ARG A 6 56.57 13.11 -34.74
CA ARG A 6 55.23 13.71 -34.40
C ARG A 6 54.73 13.08 -33.12
N GLY A 7 54.58 13.88 -32.06
CA GLY A 7 53.87 13.50 -30.84
C GLY A 7 52.37 13.69 -31.03
N ALA A 8 51.60 12.64 -30.76
CA ALA A 8 50.15 12.70 -30.67
C ALA A 8 49.77 13.11 -29.25
N ALA A 9 49.12 14.26 -29.09
CA ALA A 9 48.53 14.69 -27.85
C ALA A 9 47.16 14.00 -27.72
N MET A 10 47.01 13.18 -26.68
CA MET A 10 45.76 12.52 -26.30
C MET A 10 45.00 13.50 -25.42
N VAL A 11 43.90 14.06 -25.94
CA VAL A 11 43.00 14.89 -25.17
C VAL A 11 42.06 13.96 -24.40
N LEU A 12 42.23 13.88 -23.08
CA LEU A 12 41.31 13.19 -22.19
C LEU A 12 40.11 14.12 -21.96
N ALA A 13 38.97 13.84 -22.59
CA ALA A 13 37.70 14.48 -22.25
C ALA A 13 37.15 13.83 -20.99
N ALA A 14 37.24 14.50 -19.84
CA ALA A 14 36.56 14.13 -18.63
C ALA A 14 35.06 14.50 -18.79
N ALA A 15 34.22 13.50 -19.02
CA ALA A 15 32.78 13.67 -18.89
C ALA A 15 32.42 13.78 -17.39
N LEU A 16 32.15 14.98 -16.91
CA LEU A 16 31.47 15.19 -15.65
C LEU A 16 30.01 14.68 -15.81
N LEU A 17 29.73 13.51 -15.26
CA LEU A 17 28.40 13.09 -14.94
C LEU A 17 27.88 14.03 -13.84
N ALA A 18 27.08 15.03 -14.23
CA ALA A 18 26.27 15.78 -13.30
C ALA A 18 25.23 14.81 -12.73
N LEU A 19 25.45 14.38 -11.50
CA LEU A 19 24.39 13.84 -10.66
C LEU A 19 23.34 14.95 -10.52
N GLY A 20 22.28 14.86 -11.31
CA GLY A 20 21.13 15.73 -11.19
C GLY A 20 20.51 15.49 -9.81
N ALA A 21 20.75 16.42 -8.89
CA ALA A 21 19.91 16.56 -7.72
C ALA A 21 18.48 16.81 -8.25
N SER A 22 17.59 15.84 -8.08
CA SER A 22 16.17 16.02 -8.36
C SER A 22 15.72 17.25 -7.57
N ALA A 23 15.21 18.26 -8.25
CA ALA A 23 14.60 19.40 -7.58
C ALA A 23 13.51 18.84 -6.63
N PRO A 24 13.38 19.38 -5.41
CA PRO A 24 12.26 18.99 -4.55
C PRO A 24 10.98 19.23 -5.33
N ALA A 25 10.12 18.20 -5.40
CA ALA A 25 8.78 18.35 -5.96
C ALA A 25 8.13 19.55 -5.28
N ALA A 26 7.63 20.48 -6.08
CA ALA A 26 7.03 21.70 -5.55
C ALA A 26 5.93 21.32 -4.55
N ALA A 27 6.00 21.87 -3.34
CA ALA A 27 5.00 21.65 -2.28
C ALA A 27 3.64 22.30 -2.63
N ASP A 28 3.53 22.92 -3.80
CA ASP A 28 2.52 23.95 -4.10
C ASP A 28 1.31 23.47 -4.90
N ASP A 29 1.27 22.20 -5.34
CA ASP A 29 0.21 21.71 -6.24
C ASP A 29 -0.90 20.90 -5.54
N TRP A 30 -0.98 20.97 -4.20
CA TRP A 30 -2.03 20.32 -3.44
C TRP A 30 -3.26 21.21 -3.30
N ALA A 31 -4.40 20.77 -3.85
CA ALA A 31 -5.69 21.41 -3.63
C ALA A 31 -6.38 20.79 -2.41
N VAL A 32 -7.03 21.62 -1.59
CA VAL A 32 -7.87 21.14 -0.49
C VAL A 32 -9.12 20.47 -1.10
N ALA A 33 -9.30 19.19 -0.81
CA ALA A 33 -10.46 18.40 -1.21
C ALA A 33 -11.54 18.41 -0.12
N ALA A 34 -11.12 18.38 1.16
CA ALA A 34 -12.01 18.59 2.30
C ALA A 34 -11.28 19.36 3.39
N GLU A 35 -11.94 20.41 3.90
CA GLU A 35 -11.49 21.16 5.07
C GLU A 35 -11.59 20.30 6.33
N GLU A 36 -10.88 20.69 7.40
CA GLU A 36 -10.87 19.95 8.65
C GLU A 36 -12.29 19.78 9.22
N HIS A 37 -12.68 18.51 9.44
CA HIS A 37 -13.97 18.13 10.01
C HIS A 37 -13.83 16.88 10.88
N PRO A 38 -14.72 16.66 11.88
CA PRO A 38 -14.72 15.43 12.65
C PRO A 38 -15.03 14.22 11.76
N VAL A 39 -14.31 13.09 11.94
CA VAL A 39 -14.54 11.85 11.15
C VAL A 39 -15.92 11.23 11.44
N ALA A 40 -16.48 11.50 12.60
CA ALA A 40 -17.85 11.14 13.01
C ALA A 40 -18.32 12.09 14.11
N GLU A 41 -19.62 12.15 14.35
CA GLU A 41 -20.20 12.94 15.45
C GLU A 41 -19.58 12.52 16.80
N GLY A 42 -19.01 13.49 17.51
CA GLY A 42 -18.37 13.27 18.82
C GLY A 42 -16.99 12.62 18.77
N SER A 43 -16.43 12.33 17.58
CA SER A 43 -15.08 11.81 17.47
C SER A 43 -14.04 12.84 17.92
N PRO A 44 -13.01 12.44 18.68
CA PRO A 44 -11.88 13.30 19.00
C PRO A 44 -10.93 13.51 17.81
N VAL A 45 -11.13 12.76 16.72
CA VAL A 45 -10.28 12.77 15.53
C VAL A 45 -10.96 13.58 14.43
N SER A 46 -10.19 14.52 13.86
CA SER A 46 -10.56 15.28 12.66
C SER A 46 -9.84 14.73 11.44
N GLU A 47 -10.48 14.89 10.29
CA GLU A 47 -9.93 14.63 8.97
C GLU A 47 -9.76 15.93 8.18
N THR A 48 -8.68 16.01 7.39
CA THR A 48 -8.48 16.99 6.32
C THR A 48 -8.02 16.24 5.08
N ALA A 49 -8.49 16.58 3.89
CA ALA A 49 -8.08 15.90 2.67
C ALA A 49 -7.59 16.86 1.59
N TRP A 50 -6.63 16.40 0.82
CA TRP A 50 -6.05 17.11 -0.32
C TRP A 50 -5.97 16.19 -1.54
N THR A 51 -5.93 16.81 -2.72
CA THR A 51 -5.62 16.12 -3.98
C THR A 51 -4.48 16.82 -4.70
N ALA A 52 -3.69 16.07 -5.46
CA ALA A 52 -2.64 16.59 -6.32
C ALA A 52 -2.63 15.91 -7.68
N ALA A 53 -2.53 16.72 -8.75
CA ALA A 53 -2.30 16.20 -10.10
C ALA A 53 -0.90 15.61 -10.22
N ARG A 54 -0.78 14.54 -11.00
CA ARG A 54 0.48 13.82 -11.21
C ARG A 54 0.85 13.75 -12.70
N PRO A 55 2.14 13.72 -13.05
CA PRO A 55 2.53 13.45 -14.42
C PRO A 55 2.04 12.07 -14.88
N PRO A 56 1.72 11.90 -16.17
CA PRO A 56 1.78 12.90 -17.25
C PRO A 56 0.60 13.88 -17.31
N GLY A 57 -0.36 13.85 -16.39
CA GLY A 57 -1.49 14.80 -16.35
C GLY A 57 -2.71 14.35 -17.14
N GLY A 58 -2.94 13.04 -17.24
CA GLY A 58 -4.17 12.45 -17.77
C GLY A 58 -5.36 12.63 -16.83
N ALA A 59 -6.54 12.19 -17.27
CA ALA A 59 -7.79 12.37 -16.55
C ALA A 59 -7.80 11.75 -15.14
N PHE A 60 -7.02 10.68 -14.92
CA PHE A 60 -6.96 9.94 -13.67
C PHE A 60 -5.61 10.09 -12.95
N ASP A 61 -4.69 10.91 -13.49
CA ASP A 61 -3.39 11.16 -12.87
C ASP A 61 -3.54 12.12 -11.67
N THR A 62 -4.20 11.64 -10.63
CA THR A 62 -4.46 12.38 -9.40
C THR A 62 -4.28 11.44 -8.21
N ILE A 63 -3.61 11.92 -7.17
CA ILE A 63 -3.52 11.26 -5.88
C ILE A 63 -4.28 12.06 -4.83
N GLY A 64 -4.79 11.36 -3.81
CA GLY A 64 -5.39 11.96 -2.62
C GLY A 64 -4.50 11.75 -1.39
N LEU A 65 -4.65 12.62 -0.40
CA LEU A 65 -3.99 12.47 0.89
C LEU A 65 -4.94 12.91 2.00
N HIS A 66 -5.26 12.00 2.90
CA HIS A 66 -6.07 12.23 4.08
C HIS A 66 -5.18 12.41 5.30
N ARG A 67 -5.49 13.34 6.17
CA ARG A 67 -4.84 13.57 7.44
C ARG A 67 -5.81 13.32 8.57
N TYR A 68 -5.51 12.38 9.44
CA TYR A 68 -6.27 12.07 10.64
C TYR A 68 -5.49 12.48 11.88
N ARG A 69 -6.07 13.33 12.73
CA ARG A 69 -5.42 13.76 13.96
C ARG A 69 -6.42 14.10 15.05
N ALA A 70 -6.03 13.86 16.31
CA ALA A 70 -6.69 14.45 17.47
C ALA A 70 -6.12 15.85 17.76
N SER A 71 -6.78 16.58 18.65
CA SER A 71 -6.28 17.87 19.14
C SER A 71 -4.94 17.71 19.87
N GLY A 72 -4.10 18.76 19.80
CA GLY A 72 -2.80 18.78 20.46
C GLY A 72 -1.62 18.54 19.52
N THR A 73 -0.41 18.46 20.07
CA THR A 73 0.82 18.19 19.31
C THR A 73 1.03 16.69 19.16
N PRO A 74 1.06 16.13 17.96
CA PRO A 74 1.29 14.72 17.76
C PRO A 74 2.67 14.27 18.27
N ALA A 75 2.73 13.10 18.89
CA ALA A 75 4.00 12.49 19.34
C ALA A 75 4.83 12.00 18.14
N ALA A 76 4.16 11.46 17.12
CA ALA A 76 4.77 10.99 15.88
C ALA A 76 3.82 11.21 14.70
N THR A 77 4.34 11.04 13.48
CA THR A 77 3.57 11.10 12.24
C THR A 77 3.80 9.82 11.43
N LEU A 78 2.72 9.22 10.96
CA LEU A 78 2.69 8.02 10.15
C LEU A 78 2.14 8.34 8.76
N LEU A 79 2.80 7.84 7.70
CA LEU A 79 2.23 7.76 6.36
C LEU A 79 1.75 6.32 6.12
N TYR A 80 0.47 6.16 5.81
CA TYR A 80 -0.13 4.86 5.49
C TYR A 80 -0.30 4.66 3.99
N LEU A 81 0.14 3.51 3.52
CA LEU A 81 0.07 3.06 2.14
C LEU A 81 -0.92 1.89 2.03
N PRO A 82 -2.07 2.08 1.37
CA PRO A 82 -3.10 1.04 1.28
C PRO A 82 -2.69 -0.15 0.41
N GLY A 83 -3.43 -1.25 0.54
CA GLY A 83 -3.29 -2.42 -0.31
C GLY A 83 -3.88 -2.23 -1.71
N THR A 84 -3.81 -3.28 -2.52
CA THR A 84 -4.43 -3.32 -3.86
C THR A 84 -5.92 -3.01 -3.77
N ASN A 85 -6.41 -2.13 -4.65
CA ASN A 85 -7.80 -1.67 -4.70
C ASN A 85 -8.32 -0.92 -3.47
N MET A 86 -7.45 -0.54 -2.53
CA MET A 86 -7.82 0.23 -1.34
C MET A 86 -7.44 1.70 -1.49
N SER A 87 -8.15 2.56 -0.78
CA SER A 87 -7.87 3.99 -0.65
C SER A 87 -7.35 4.33 0.77
N GLY A 88 -6.90 5.56 0.97
CA GLY A 88 -6.49 6.09 2.26
C GLY A 88 -7.65 6.33 3.22
N ALA A 89 -8.87 6.53 2.69
CA ALA A 89 -10.08 6.59 3.49
C ALA A 89 -10.63 5.19 3.76
N LEU A 90 -11.02 4.91 5.02
CA LEU A 90 -11.76 3.71 5.36
C LEU A 90 -13.21 4.09 5.71
N ALA A 91 -14.16 3.31 5.21
CA ALA A 91 -15.57 3.46 5.57
C ALA A 91 -15.91 2.97 7.00
N LEU A 92 -14.89 2.68 7.80
CA LEU A 92 -15.00 2.22 9.17
C LEU A 92 -14.69 3.38 10.12
N THR A 93 -15.65 3.79 10.92
CA THR A 93 -15.55 4.99 11.77
C THR A 93 -15.33 4.66 13.25
N ASP A 94 -15.09 3.40 13.60
CA ASP A 94 -14.77 2.96 14.97
C ASP A 94 -13.28 2.59 15.10
N GLU A 95 -12.71 2.86 16.27
CA GLU A 95 -11.29 2.62 16.56
C GLU A 95 -10.92 1.14 16.63
N ALA A 96 -11.88 0.24 16.84
CA ALA A 96 -11.60 -1.19 16.93
C ALA A 96 -11.25 -1.81 15.57
N HIS A 97 -11.77 -1.21 14.49
CA HIS A 97 -11.61 -1.71 13.13
C HIS A 97 -10.94 -0.69 12.18
N ASN A 98 -10.37 0.39 12.73
CA ASN A 98 -9.67 1.40 11.93
C ASN A 98 -8.37 1.83 12.61
N LEU A 99 -7.25 1.33 12.09
CA LEU A 99 -5.91 1.65 12.60
C LEU A 99 -5.63 3.15 12.62
N TRP A 100 -6.09 3.91 11.61
CA TRP A 100 -5.86 5.37 11.54
C TRP A 100 -6.53 6.09 12.71
N LEU A 101 -7.78 5.77 12.97
CA LEU A 101 -8.52 6.39 14.06
C LEU A 101 -7.95 5.97 15.42
N PHE A 102 -7.59 4.69 15.55
CA PHE A 102 -6.96 4.17 16.76
C PHE A 102 -5.65 4.92 17.11
N LEU A 103 -4.79 5.11 16.12
CA LEU A 103 -3.53 5.80 16.29
C LEU A 103 -3.73 7.31 16.49
N ALA A 104 -4.60 7.95 15.70
CA ALA A 104 -4.87 9.37 15.79
C ALA A 104 -5.48 9.78 17.12
N ALA A 105 -6.44 9.00 17.65
CA ALA A 105 -7.03 9.22 18.97
C ALA A 105 -6.00 9.15 20.11
N ARG A 106 -4.86 8.48 19.86
CA ARG A 106 -3.75 8.32 20.81
C ARG A 106 -2.56 9.25 20.55
N GLY A 107 -2.75 10.25 19.68
CA GLY A 107 -1.75 11.29 19.42
C GLY A 107 -0.66 10.91 18.41
N ILE A 108 -0.88 9.90 17.57
CA ILE A 108 -0.09 9.66 16.36
C ILE A 108 -0.85 10.27 15.18
N GLU A 109 -0.31 11.31 14.57
CA GLU A 109 -0.91 11.87 13.36
C GLU A 109 -0.73 10.93 12.19
N VAL A 110 -1.82 10.62 11.47
CA VAL A 110 -1.79 9.68 10.35
C VAL A 110 -2.13 10.41 9.05
N PHE A 111 -1.26 10.24 8.06
CA PHE A 111 -1.55 10.57 6.67
C PHE A 111 -1.80 9.28 5.91
N ALA A 112 -2.89 9.20 5.15
CA ALA A 112 -3.26 8.01 4.39
C ALA A 112 -3.43 8.38 2.91
N LEU A 113 -2.77 7.62 2.03
CA LEU A 113 -2.65 7.93 0.60
C LEU A 113 -3.78 7.29 -0.20
N ASP A 114 -4.42 8.07 -1.07
CA ASP A 114 -5.17 7.53 -2.21
C ASP A 114 -4.25 7.44 -3.41
N TYR A 115 -4.07 6.24 -3.94
CA TYR A 115 -3.38 6.07 -5.22
C TYR A 115 -4.22 6.61 -6.38
N ARG A 116 -3.60 6.77 -7.56
CA ARG A 116 -4.29 7.17 -8.81
C ARG A 116 -5.49 6.30 -9.15
N THR A 117 -5.49 5.03 -8.72
CA THR A 117 -6.60 4.10 -8.90
C THR A 117 -7.91 4.61 -8.33
N HIS A 118 -7.85 5.39 -7.24
CA HIS A 118 -9.01 5.99 -6.59
C HIS A 118 -9.71 7.06 -7.46
N ALA A 119 -8.97 7.69 -8.37
CA ALA A 119 -9.53 8.65 -9.32
C ALA A 119 -10.24 7.98 -10.52
N VAL A 120 -10.16 6.66 -10.66
CA VAL A 120 -10.74 5.93 -11.80
C VAL A 120 -12.19 5.54 -11.49
N PRO A 121 -13.18 6.07 -12.22
CA PRO A 121 -14.57 5.69 -12.02
C PRO A 121 -14.78 4.18 -12.21
N ALA A 122 -15.64 3.58 -11.39
CA ALA A 122 -15.96 2.15 -11.51
C ALA A 122 -16.64 1.78 -12.85
N ASP A 123 -17.23 2.74 -13.54
CA ASP A 123 -17.83 2.62 -14.87
C ASP A 123 -16.92 3.17 -16.00
N ALA A 124 -15.63 3.36 -15.73
CA ALA A 124 -14.68 3.83 -16.73
C ALA A 124 -14.71 2.94 -17.98
N ALA A 125 -14.73 3.58 -19.15
CA ALA A 125 -14.68 2.87 -20.41
C ALA A 125 -13.34 2.13 -20.57
N PRO A 126 -13.30 0.94 -21.19
CA PRO A 126 -12.09 0.14 -21.34
C PRO A 126 -10.91 0.92 -21.96
N GLU A 127 -11.20 1.82 -22.90
CA GLU A 127 -10.19 2.65 -23.57
C GLU A 127 -9.52 3.62 -22.60
N ALA A 128 -10.25 4.10 -21.59
CA ALA A 128 -9.73 5.00 -20.57
C ALA A 128 -8.77 4.28 -19.60
N LEU A 129 -8.94 2.97 -19.41
CA LEU A 129 -8.05 2.15 -18.59
C LEU A 129 -6.64 1.99 -19.19
N ALA A 130 -6.46 2.33 -20.45
CA ALA A 130 -5.13 2.37 -21.08
C ALA A 130 -4.17 3.38 -20.40
N ALA A 131 -4.67 4.33 -19.61
CA ALA A 131 -3.85 5.18 -18.76
C ALA A 131 -2.99 4.38 -17.77
N MET A 132 -3.47 3.21 -17.33
CA MET A 132 -2.77 2.36 -16.36
C MET A 132 -1.51 1.66 -16.91
N LYS A 133 -1.24 1.74 -18.22
CA LYS A 133 -0.02 1.16 -18.82
C LYS A 133 1.27 1.74 -18.25
N ASP A 134 1.22 3.01 -17.83
CA ASP A 134 2.37 3.77 -17.32
C ASP A 134 2.35 3.88 -15.77
N TRP A 135 1.39 3.22 -15.10
CA TRP A 135 1.26 3.25 -13.64
C TRP A 135 1.99 2.08 -12.98
N ASP A 136 3.26 1.98 -13.26
CA ASP A 136 4.14 0.97 -12.69
C ASP A 136 4.52 1.28 -11.22
N SER A 137 5.27 0.38 -10.60
CA SER A 137 5.67 0.56 -9.20
C SER A 137 6.57 1.78 -8.97
N ALA A 138 7.35 2.20 -9.98
CA ALA A 138 8.17 3.39 -9.90
C ALA A 138 7.31 4.67 -9.89
N ALA A 139 6.26 4.73 -10.70
CA ALA A 139 5.29 5.82 -10.69
C ALA A 139 4.59 5.96 -9.34
N PHE A 140 4.20 4.84 -8.72
CA PHE A 140 3.57 4.85 -7.39
C PHE A 140 4.56 5.25 -6.29
N VAL A 141 5.81 4.83 -6.35
CA VAL A 141 6.84 5.27 -5.40
C VAL A 141 7.11 6.78 -5.53
N GLU A 142 7.08 7.32 -6.74
CA GLU A 142 7.17 8.77 -6.96
C GLU A 142 5.94 9.52 -6.38
N ASP A 143 4.75 8.96 -6.51
CA ASP A 143 3.54 9.51 -5.88
C ASP A 143 3.64 9.48 -4.34
N ILE A 144 4.15 8.38 -3.78
CA ILE A 144 4.42 8.26 -2.34
C ILE A 144 5.44 9.31 -1.89
N ARG A 145 6.48 9.58 -2.69
CA ARG A 145 7.48 10.61 -2.40
C ARG A 145 6.86 12.00 -2.26
N VAL A 146 5.94 12.34 -3.15
CA VAL A 146 5.19 13.61 -3.13
C VAL A 146 4.24 13.69 -1.93
N ALA A 147 3.51 12.61 -1.65
CA ALA A 147 2.64 12.53 -0.47
C ALA A 147 3.44 12.64 0.85
N ALA A 148 4.59 11.95 0.94
CA ALA A 148 5.47 12.02 2.10
C ALA A 148 6.07 13.42 2.29
N ALA A 149 6.38 14.13 1.20
CA ALA A 149 6.83 15.52 1.28
C ALA A 149 5.74 16.44 1.85
N LYS A 150 4.50 16.29 1.39
CA LYS A 150 3.32 17.00 1.94
C LYS A 150 3.12 16.66 3.41
N ALA A 151 3.12 15.39 3.78
CA ALA A 151 2.93 14.96 5.17
C ALA A 151 4.02 15.53 6.11
N ARG A 152 5.27 15.56 5.65
CA ARG A 152 6.38 16.20 6.41
C ARG A 152 6.19 17.70 6.56
N ALA A 153 5.77 18.38 5.49
CA ALA A 153 5.51 19.81 5.53
C ALA A 153 4.38 20.17 6.50
N GLU A 154 3.27 19.42 6.45
CA GLU A 154 2.11 19.65 7.34
C GLU A 154 2.40 19.32 8.81
N SER A 155 3.15 18.24 9.07
CA SER A 155 3.47 17.80 10.43
C SER A 155 4.68 18.49 11.04
N GLY A 156 5.51 19.15 10.24
CA GLY A 156 6.80 19.69 10.66
C GLY A 156 7.85 18.64 11.02
N ARG A 157 7.65 17.37 10.63
CA ARG A 157 8.56 16.26 10.93
C ARG A 157 9.56 16.05 9.79
N ALA A 158 10.83 15.84 10.14
CA ALA A 158 11.87 15.50 9.15
C ALA A 158 11.71 14.08 8.61
N LYS A 159 11.27 13.15 9.46
CA LYS A 159 11.06 11.72 9.13
C LYS A 159 9.65 11.28 9.51
N LEU A 160 9.10 10.34 8.75
CA LEU A 160 7.80 9.72 9.00
C LEU A 160 7.98 8.24 9.32
N PHE A 161 7.15 7.69 10.19
CA PHE A 161 6.88 6.26 10.14
C PHE A 161 6.09 5.98 8.86
N VAL A 162 6.38 4.86 8.20
CA VAL A 162 5.65 4.44 6.99
C VAL A 162 5.02 3.09 7.27
N ALA A 163 3.70 3.05 7.22
CA ALA A 163 2.96 1.80 7.32
C ALA A 163 2.47 1.38 5.94
N GLY A 164 2.49 0.10 5.65
CA GLY A 164 1.93 -0.43 4.41
C GLY A 164 1.22 -1.76 4.63
N PHE A 165 0.06 -1.92 4.00
CA PHE A 165 -0.71 -3.16 4.00
C PHE A 165 -0.64 -3.84 2.64
N SER A 166 -0.37 -5.17 2.60
CA SER A 166 -0.39 -5.94 1.35
C SER A 166 0.54 -5.33 0.29
N ARG A 167 0.01 -4.89 -0.86
CA ARG A 167 0.77 -4.15 -1.88
C ARG A 167 1.39 -2.87 -1.31
N GLY A 168 0.72 -2.20 -0.39
CA GLY A 168 1.28 -1.04 0.31
C GLY A 168 2.51 -1.38 1.15
N ALA A 169 2.62 -2.60 1.69
CA ALA A 169 3.83 -3.07 2.36
C ALA A 169 5.01 -3.21 1.38
N PHE A 170 4.77 -3.78 0.20
CA PHE A 170 5.75 -3.80 -0.88
C PHE A 170 6.22 -2.39 -1.25
N LEU A 171 5.28 -1.46 -1.43
CA LEU A 171 5.59 -0.07 -1.77
C LEU A 171 6.28 0.68 -0.61
N ALA A 172 6.01 0.33 0.65
CA ALA A 172 6.71 0.89 1.82
C ALA A 172 8.19 0.50 1.83
N TYR A 173 8.51 -0.76 1.55
CA TYR A 173 9.89 -1.19 1.36
C TYR A 173 10.55 -0.50 0.16
N ALA A 174 9.86 -0.42 -0.98
CA ALA A 174 10.37 0.25 -2.18
C ALA A 174 10.65 1.73 -1.92
N TYR A 175 9.72 2.44 -1.27
CA TYR A 175 9.92 3.84 -0.89
C TYR A 175 11.11 4.01 0.07
N ALA A 176 11.25 3.14 1.07
CA ALA A 176 12.40 3.18 1.99
C ALA A 176 13.74 2.90 1.26
N ASN A 177 13.76 2.10 0.20
CA ASN A 177 14.94 1.94 -0.66
C ASN A 177 15.31 3.23 -1.40
N VAL A 178 14.32 4.02 -1.83
CA VAL A 178 14.56 5.28 -2.56
C VAL A 178 14.90 6.43 -1.62
N GLU A 179 14.15 6.58 -0.51
CA GLU A 179 14.21 7.72 0.43
C GLU A 179 14.45 7.29 1.89
N PRO A 180 15.52 6.52 2.21
CA PRO A 180 15.70 5.97 3.55
C PRO A 180 15.83 7.07 4.63
N GLU A 181 16.35 8.24 4.27
CA GLU A 181 16.53 9.36 5.20
C GLU A 181 15.20 10.03 5.61
N ALA A 182 14.13 9.79 4.85
CA ALA A 182 12.80 10.30 5.14
C ALA A 182 11.98 9.37 6.04
N VAL A 183 12.48 8.15 6.32
CA VAL A 183 11.76 7.10 7.05
C VAL A 183 12.32 6.96 8.45
N ALA A 184 11.44 7.07 9.46
CA ALA A 184 11.75 6.85 10.88
C ALA A 184 11.65 5.36 11.27
N GLY A 185 10.78 4.62 10.61
CA GLY A 185 10.56 3.18 10.81
C GLY A 185 9.47 2.67 9.87
N LEU A 186 9.49 1.36 9.60
CA LEU A 186 8.49 0.66 8.77
C LEU A 186 7.53 -0.13 9.65
N VAL A 187 6.23 -0.01 9.39
CA VAL A 187 5.17 -0.84 9.97
C VAL A 187 4.54 -1.65 8.84
N ILE A 188 4.91 -2.91 8.76
CA ILE A 188 4.51 -3.80 7.69
C ILE A 188 3.30 -4.63 8.13
N LEU A 189 2.18 -4.40 7.48
CA LEU A 189 0.91 -5.07 7.72
C LEU A 189 0.70 -6.11 6.61
N ASP A 190 1.14 -7.31 6.88
CA ASP A 190 0.89 -8.50 6.06
C ASP A 190 1.29 -8.38 4.59
N GLY A 191 2.56 -8.08 4.33
CA GLY A 191 3.07 -7.98 2.97
C GLY A 191 4.58 -8.20 2.87
N PRO A 192 5.05 -9.06 1.95
CA PRO A 192 6.46 -9.25 1.65
C PRO A 192 6.98 -8.24 0.63
N PHE A 193 8.31 -8.20 0.50
CA PHE A 193 9.02 -7.50 -0.56
C PHE A 193 9.85 -8.47 -1.42
N LYS A 194 10.67 -9.33 -0.78
CA LYS A 194 11.52 -10.32 -1.44
C LYS A 194 11.10 -11.73 -1.07
N ALA A 195 11.15 -12.65 -2.02
CA ALA A 195 10.87 -14.05 -1.78
C ALA A 195 12.02 -14.72 -1.00
N TYR A 196 11.69 -15.56 -0.02
CA TYR A 196 12.68 -16.34 0.75
C TYR A 196 13.31 -17.48 -0.06
N ALA A 197 12.60 -17.98 -1.08
CA ALA A 197 13.07 -19.03 -1.98
C ALA A 197 13.22 -18.49 -3.40
N PRO A 198 14.16 -19.05 -4.19
CA PRO A 198 14.31 -18.67 -5.59
C PRO A 198 12.99 -18.83 -6.35
N LYS A 199 12.61 -17.79 -7.08
CA LYS A 199 11.43 -17.79 -7.97
C LYS A 199 11.90 -17.71 -9.41
N GLU A 200 11.04 -18.16 -10.32
CA GLU A 200 11.27 -18.00 -11.75
C GLU A 200 11.40 -16.51 -12.09
N ARG A 201 12.40 -16.20 -12.87
CA ARG A 201 12.61 -14.85 -13.38
C ARG A 201 11.49 -14.47 -14.35
N VAL A 202 10.90 -13.33 -14.14
CA VAL A 202 9.95 -12.73 -15.07
C VAL A 202 10.70 -11.79 -16.01
N ASP A 203 10.60 -12.04 -17.32
CA ASP A 203 11.00 -11.06 -18.32
C ASP A 203 9.95 -9.94 -18.35
N ARG A 204 10.28 -8.82 -17.70
CA ARG A 204 9.39 -7.66 -17.61
C ARG A 204 8.99 -7.13 -18.98
N ALA A 205 9.94 -7.05 -19.92
CA ALA A 205 9.68 -6.50 -21.23
C ALA A 205 8.70 -7.38 -22.02
N ALA A 206 8.90 -8.71 -21.99
CA ALA A 206 7.98 -9.65 -22.62
C ALA A 206 6.60 -9.64 -21.96
N ALA A 207 6.52 -9.57 -20.64
CA ALA A 207 5.25 -9.52 -19.92
C ALA A 207 4.46 -8.23 -20.21
N VAL A 208 5.13 -7.06 -20.23
CA VAL A 208 4.51 -5.78 -20.61
C VAL A 208 4.09 -5.79 -22.07
N ALA A 209 4.88 -6.39 -22.99
CA ALA A 209 4.49 -6.55 -24.39
C ALA A 209 3.24 -7.42 -24.54
N ALA A 210 3.05 -8.44 -23.70
CA ALA A 210 1.82 -9.25 -23.69
C ALA A 210 0.60 -8.43 -23.26
N LEU A 211 0.71 -7.58 -22.22
CA LEU A 211 -0.35 -6.64 -21.84
C LEU A 211 -0.68 -5.66 -23.00
N ALA A 212 0.36 -5.16 -23.67
CA ALA A 212 0.17 -4.26 -24.81
C ALA A 212 -0.54 -4.93 -25.98
N ALA A 213 -0.31 -6.23 -26.19
CA ALA A 213 -0.97 -6.99 -27.27
C ALA A 213 -2.46 -7.25 -26.99
N THR A 214 -2.86 -7.38 -25.73
CA THR A 214 -4.28 -7.59 -25.33
C THR A 214 -4.99 -6.30 -24.98
N GLY A 215 -4.26 -5.25 -24.58
CA GLY A 215 -4.82 -4.01 -24.05
C GLY A 215 -5.33 -4.14 -22.60
N GLU A 216 -5.07 -5.26 -21.92
CA GLU A 216 -5.55 -5.56 -20.55
C GLU A 216 -4.66 -4.90 -19.48
N TRP A 217 -4.62 -3.56 -19.45
CA TRP A 217 -3.79 -2.78 -18.55
C TRP A 217 -4.30 -2.72 -17.11
N ALA A 218 -5.55 -3.09 -16.88
CA ALA A 218 -6.20 -3.06 -15.58
C ALA A 218 -6.70 -4.44 -15.17
N SER A 219 -6.47 -4.85 -13.92
CA SER A 219 -7.21 -5.93 -13.29
C SER A 219 -8.51 -5.39 -12.69
N ASP A 220 -9.59 -6.18 -12.73
CA ASP A 220 -10.91 -5.85 -12.18
C ASP A 220 -11.17 -6.71 -10.93
N VAL A 221 -11.35 -6.09 -9.79
CA VAL A 221 -11.62 -6.81 -8.53
C VAL A 221 -12.98 -7.50 -8.49
N GLY A 222 -13.90 -7.14 -9.39
CA GLY A 222 -15.16 -7.86 -9.60
C GLY A 222 -14.96 -9.25 -10.15
N GLY A 223 -13.86 -9.49 -10.86
CA GLY A 223 -13.52 -10.78 -11.44
C GLY A 223 -14.64 -11.36 -12.31
N SER A 224 -14.76 -12.70 -12.32
CA SER A 224 -15.77 -13.42 -13.11
C SER A 224 -17.23 -13.21 -12.64
N HIS A 225 -17.44 -12.78 -11.41
CA HIS A 225 -18.77 -12.53 -10.85
C HIS A 225 -19.29 -11.13 -11.18
N GLY A 226 -18.42 -10.24 -11.62
CA GLY A 226 -18.72 -8.86 -11.98
C GLY A 226 -18.78 -7.91 -10.78
N TRP A 227 -18.44 -6.66 -11.06
CA TRP A 227 -18.38 -5.59 -10.06
C TRP A 227 -19.72 -5.33 -9.37
N GLU A 228 -20.82 -5.23 -10.14
CA GLU A 228 -22.13 -4.91 -9.58
C GLU A 228 -22.63 -5.99 -8.60
N ALA A 229 -22.50 -7.27 -8.97
CA ALA A 229 -22.90 -8.36 -8.09
C ALA A 229 -22.10 -8.39 -6.79
N ARG A 230 -20.80 -8.07 -6.86
CA ARG A 230 -19.94 -7.90 -5.68
C ARG A 230 -20.44 -6.75 -4.80
N GLN A 231 -20.70 -5.58 -5.39
CA GLN A 231 -21.18 -4.41 -4.64
C GLN A 231 -22.55 -4.65 -4.03
N ASP A 232 -23.45 -5.32 -4.72
CA ASP A 232 -24.79 -5.64 -4.22
C ASP A 232 -24.74 -6.58 -3.02
N LEU A 233 -23.86 -7.60 -3.05
CA LEU A 233 -23.67 -8.49 -1.92
C LEU A 233 -23.15 -7.70 -0.68
N MET A 234 -22.14 -6.83 -0.86
CA MET A 234 -21.62 -6.00 0.23
C MET A 234 -22.69 -5.08 0.82
N ARG A 235 -23.47 -4.38 -0.02
CA ARG A 235 -24.55 -3.49 0.41
C ARG A 235 -25.67 -4.26 1.14
N ALA A 236 -26.00 -5.45 0.66
CA ALA A 236 -27.01 -6.30 1.31
C ALA A 236 -26.56 -6.69 2.72
N VAL A 237 -25.31 -7.11 2.90
CA VAL A 237 -24.75 -7.47 4.22
C VAL A 237 -24.67 -6.25 5.15
N ILE A 238 -24.27 -5.08 4.64
CA ILE A 238 -24.23 -3.84 5.43
C ILE A 238 -25.63 -3.45 5.92
N THR A 239 -26.66 -3.67 5.08
CA THR A 239 -28.05 -3.31 5.41
C THR A 239 -28.66 -4.26 6.41
N ASP A 240 -28.56 -5.57 6.20
CA ASP A 240 -29.06 -6.62 7.10
C ASP A 240 -28.26 -7.92 6.84
N PRO A 241 -27.26 -8.25 7.64
CA PRO A 241 -26.50 -9.49 7.49
C PRO A 241 -27.33 -10.76 7.65
N ASN A 242 -28.53 -10.66 8.29
CA ASN A 242 -29.45 -11.76 8.46
C ASN A 242 -30.52 -11.84 7.35
N GLY A 243 -30.51 -10.90 6.41
CA GLY A 243 -31.39 -10.89 5.25
C GLY A 243 -31.21 -12.14 4.36
N PRO A 244 -32.19 -12.47 3.51
CA PRO A 244 -32.14 -13.67 2.68
C PRO A 244 -30.98 -13.61 1.68
N ALA A 245 -30.25 -14.71 1.55
CA ALA A 245 -29.16 -14.82 0.57
C ALA A 245 -29.70 -14.85 -0.87
N SER A 246 -28.91 -14.31 -1.80
CA SER A 246 -29.20 -14.44 -3.24
C SER A 246 -28.88 -15.84 -3.78
N ASP A 247 -27.95 -16.55 -3.14
CA ASP A 247 -27.63 -17.96 -3.44
C ASP A 247 -28.39 -18.84 -2.44
N ALA A 248 -29.25 -19.74 -2.96
CA ALA A 248 -30.07 -20.65 -2.19
C ALA A 248 -29.27 -21.68 -1.34
N ALA A 249 -27.97 -21.78 -1.55
CA ALA A 249 -27.08 -22.58 -0.71
C ALA A 249 -26.88 -21.99 0.69
N PHE A 250 -27.20 -20.70 0.89
CA PHE A 250 -27.01 -19.97 2.15
C PHE A 250 -28.33 -19.46 2.70
N ASN A 251 -28.44 -19.45 4.03
CA ASN A 251 -29.64 -18.93 4.71
C ASN A 251 -29.67 -17.40 4.72
N THR A 252 -28.52 -16.76 4.83
CA THR A 252 -28.39 -15.31 4.95
C THR A 252 -27.30 -14.75 4.06
N VAL A 253 -27.40 -13.46 3.67
CA VAL A 253 -26.35 -12.78 2.91
C VAL A 253 -25.03 -12.69 3.69
N GLY A 254 -25.09 -12.56 5.02
CA GLY A 254 -23.89 -12.60 5.87
C GLY A 254 -23.17 -13.93 5.80
N ALA A 255 -23.92 -15.06 5.86
CA ALA A 255 -23.34 -16.40 5.68
C ALA A 255 -22.76 -16.60 4.27
N GLN A 256 -23.45 -16.10 3.25
CA GLN A 256 -22.95 -16.12 1.86
C GLN A 256 -21.62 -15.36 1.74
N LEU A 257 -21.54 -14.13 2.26
CA LEU A 257 -20.31 -13.34 2.22
C LEU A 257 -19.19 -14.00 3.03
N ALA A 258 -19.50 -14.48 4.25
CA ALA A 258 -18.52 -15.18 5.09
C ALA A 258 -17.87 -16.34 4.34
N HIS A 259 -18.69 -17.17 3.66
CA HIS A 259 -18.19 -18.29 2.87
C HIS A 259 -17.34 -17.85 1.67
N VAL A 260 -17.77 -16.83 0.93
CA VAL A 260 -17.00 -16.28 -0.21
C VAL A 260 -15.63 -15.80 0.24
N LEU A 261 -15.54 -15.07 1.35
CA LEU A 261 -14.28 -14.56 1.86
C LEU A 261 -13.42 -15.64 2.50
N GLN A 262 -14.05 -16.60 3.21
CA GLN A 262 -13.37 -17.76 3.81
C GLN A 262 -12.69 -18.63 2.76
N THR A 263 -13.26 -18.77 1.57
CA THR A 263 -12.76 -19.66 0.51
C THR A 263 -11.92 -18.95 -0.55
N ALA A 264 -11.96 -17.61 -0.59
CA ALA A 264 -11.14 -16.83 -1.52
C ALA A 264 -9.65 -17.01 -1.22
N TRP A 265 -8.86 -17.27 -2.28
CA TRP A 265 -7.40 -17.54 -2.22
C TRP A 265 -6.99 -18.80 -1.44
N GLY A 266 -7.95 -19.57 -0.95
CA GLY A 266 -7.77 -20.73 -0.09
C GLY A 266 -8.47 -20.56 1.26
N PRO A 267 -8.68 -21.65 2.02
CA PRO A 267 -9.42 -21.61 3.27
C PRO A 267 -8.82 -20.64 4.29
N GLY A 268 -9.57 -19.58 4.64
CA GLY A 268 -9.16 -18.55 5.59
C GLY A 268 -8.03 -17.62 5.11
N ALA A 269 -7.63 -17.70 3.83
CA ALA A 269 -6.50 -16.94 3.33
C ALA A 269 -6.81 -15.45 3.20
N LEU A 270 -7.96 -15.08 2.61
CA LEU A 270 -8.35 -13.67 2.46
C LEU A 270 -8.89 -13.10 3.77
N ALA A 271 -9.81 -13.80 4.41
CA ALA A 271 -10.34 -13.49 5.74
C ALA A 271 -10.86 -14.78 6.38
N ASN A 272 -11.00 -14.81 7.71
CA ASN A 272 -11.45 -15.98 8.45
C ASN A 272 -12.71 -15.72 9.31
N PRO A 273 -13.83 -15.29 8.69
CA PRO A 273 -15.08 -15.03 9.42
C PRO A 273 -15.73 -16.31 9.94
N GLU A 274 -15.65 -17.43 9.24
CA GLU A 274 -16.19 -18.72 9.71
C GLU A 274 -15.38 -19.26 10.91
N GLY A 275 -14.12 -18.88 11.05
CA GLY A 275 -13.30 -19.14 12.24
C GLY A 275 -13.48 -18.13 13.38
N GLY A 276 -14.39 -17.15 13.23
CA GLY A 276 -14.68 -16.15 14.26
C GLY A 276 -13.57 -15.10 14.44
N VAL A 277 -12.78 -14.84 13.41
CA VAL A 277 -11.71 -13.84 13.48
C VAL A 277 -12.21 -12.46 13.06
N SER A 278 -13.16 -12.37 12.13
CA SER A 278 -13.73 -11.12 11.66
C SER A 278 -15.25 -11.20 11.44
N ASP A 279 -15.94 -10.08 11.62
CA ASP A 279 -17.36 -9.94 11.35
C ASP A 279 -17.63 -9.71 9.86
N PRO A 280 -18.54 -10.47 9.21
CA PRO A 280 -18.87 -10.27 7.80
C PRO A 280 -19.40 -8.86 7.48
N ALA A 281 -20.09 -8.19 8.39
CA ALA A 281 -20.59 -6.84 8.16
C ALA A 281 -19.45 -5.81 8.22
N VAL A 282 -18.44 -6.00 9.04
CA VAL A 282 -17.23 -5.18 9.08
C VAL A 282 -16.43 -5.38 7.80
N LEU A 283 -16.23 -6.62 7.37
CA LEU A 283 -15.59 -6.95 6.10
C LEU A 283 -16.34 -6.33 4.91
N ALA A 284 -17.67 -6.38 4.89
CA ALA A 284 -18.48 -5.77 3.85
C ALA A 284 -18.26 -4.24 3.75
N ARG A 285 -18.21 -3.54 4.92
CA ARG A 285 -17.92 -2.10 4.97
C ARG A 285 -16.52 -1.76 4.45
N LEU A 286 -15.53 -2.58 4.76
CA LEU A 286 -14.19 -2.42 4.19
C LEU A 286 -14.22 -2.60 2.67
N LEU A 287 -14.82 -3.68 2.19
CA LEU A 287 -14.76 -4.13 0.80
C LEU A 287 -15.63 -3.33 -0.16
N VAL A 288 -16.72 -2.71 0.32
CA VAL A 288 -17.58 -1.85 -0.51
C VAL A 288 -16.86 -0.59 -0.98
N GLY A 289 -15.86 -0.13 -0.20
CA GLY A 289 -15.03 1.02 -0.51
C GLY A 289 -13.83 0.74 -1.43
N TYR A 290 -13.70 -0.49 -1.96
CA TYR A 290 -12.58 -0.80 -2.86
C TYR A 290 -12.74 -0.09 -4.20
N ASP A 291 -11.60 0.34 -4.75
CA ASP A 291 -11.50 0.76 -6.15
C ASP A 291 -11.65 -0.47 -7.06
N ARG A 292 -12.38 -0.31 -8.15
CA ARG A 292 -12.63 -1.43 -9.06
C ARG A 292 -11.38 -1.90 -9.77
N TYR A 293 -10.54 -0.98 -10.23
CA TYR A 293 -9.43 -1.26 -11.13
C TYR A 293 -8.07 -1.08 -10.45
N TYR A 294 -7.11 -1.93 -10.85
CA TYR A 294 -5.73 -1.83 -10.40
C TYR A 294 -4.77 -2.09 -11.58
N PRO A 295 -3.61 -1.39 -11.69
CA PRO A 295 -2.69 -1.55 -12.81
C PRO A 295 -2.06 -2.94 -12.88
N ALA A 296 -2.30 -3.68 -13.97
CA ALA A 296 -1.74 -5.02 -14.18
C ALA A 296 -0.20 -5.02 -14.25
N VAL A 297 0.41 -3.92 -14.68
CA VAL A 297 1.87 -3.77 -14.73
C VAL A 297 2.52 -3.87 -13.35
N GLN A 298 1.81 -3.48 -12.28
CA GLN A 298 2.34 -3.60 -10.91
C GLN A 298 2.49 -5.05 -10.44
N ASP A 299 1.67 -5.98 -10.93
CA ASP A 299 1.83 -7.40 -10.64
C ASP A 299 3.09 -7.96 -11.31
N ILE A 300 3.40 -7.47 -12.52
CA ILE A 300 4.65 -7.80 -13.21
C ILE A 300 5.85 -7.28 -12.40
N ASP A 301 5.83 -6.00 -12.01
CA ASP A 301 6.89 -5.39 -11.20
C ASP A 301 7.10 -6.12 -9.86
N GLY A 302 5.99 -6.47 -9.18
CA GLY A 302 6.04 -7.22 -7.94
C GLY A 302 6.73 -8.58 -8.10
N LYS A 303 6.47 -9.29 -9.20
CA LYS A 303 7.13 -10.57 -9.52
C LYS A 303 8.60 -10.39 -9.84
N VAL A 304 8.95 -9.36 -10.63
CA VAL A 304 10.34 -9.04 -10.99
C VAL A 304 11.16 -8.70 -9.74
N ILE A 305 10.70 -7.75 -8.94
CA ILE A 305 11.42 -7.26 -7.76
C ILE A 305 11.50 -8.33 -6.67
N SER A 306 10.44 -9.11 -6.45
CA SER A 306 10.43 -10.13 -5.40
C SER A 306 11.29 -11.35 -5.74
N ALA A 307 11.58 -11.61 -7.01
CA ALA A 307 12.32 -12.81 -7.45
C ALA A 307 13.80 -12.78 -7.08
N GLU A 308 14.44 -11.59 -7.04
CA GLU A 308 15.88 -11.45 -6.81
C GLU A 308 16.20 -10.32 -5.82
N ALA A 309 17.29 -10.53 -5.04
CA ALA A 309 17.77 -9.53 -4.09
C ALA A 309 18.39 -8.30 -4.78
N ASP A 310 18.88 -8.46 -6.00
CA ASP A 310 19.58 -7.43 -6.77
C ASP A 310 19.01 -7.41 -8.20
N ALA A 311 17.73 -7.06 -8.36
CA ALA A 311 17.16 -6.81 -9.68
C ALA A 311 17.82 -5.55 -10.27
N PRO A 312 18.63 -5.66 -11.36
CA PRO A 312 19.55 -4.60 -11.78
C PRO A 312 18.86 -3.43 -12.49
N ASP A 313 17.56 -3.48 -12.68
CA ASP A 313 16.81 -2.63 -13.60
C ASP A 313 15.86 -1.67 -12.88
N THR A 314 15.85 -1.66 -11.55
CA THR A 314 14.99 -0.77 -10.79
C THR A 314 15.69 -0.20 -9.55
N ALA A 315 15.58 1.10 -9.34
CA ALA A 315 16.06 1.76 -8.13
C ALA A 315 15.23 1.42 -6.88
N LEU A 316 14.13 0.65 -7.05
CA LEU A 316 13.19 0.35 -5.96
C LEU A 316 13.76 -0.65 -4.95
N ASP A 317 14.85 -1.33 -5.28
CA ASP A 317 15.51 -2.33 -4.44
C ASP A 317 17.06 -2.23 -4.38
N ASP A 318 17.65 -1.19 -4.96
CA ASP A 318 19.12 -0.97 -5.00
C ASP A 318 19.78 -0.92 -3.61
N ARG A 319 19.02 -0.55 -2.59
CA ARG A 319 19.50 -0.51 -1.20
C ARG A 319 19.03 -1.68 -0.35
N TRP A 320 18.46 -2.72 -0.97
CA TRP A 320 18.07 -3.92 -0.24
C TRP A 320 19.24 -4.52 0.53
N GLY A 321 19.00 -4.96 1.74
CA GLY A 321 20.05 -5.45 2.66
C GLY A 321 20.87 -4.35 3.33
N LYS A 322 20.59 -3.06 3.07
CA LYS A 322 21.32 -1.90 3.61
C LYS A 322 20.40 -0.88 4.29
N LEU A 323 19.11 -1.20 4.47
CA LEU A 323 18.14 -0.32 5.12
C LEU A 323 18.33 -0.40 6.64
N ASP A 324 19.08 0.53 7.21
CA ASP A 324 19.25 0.64 8.68
C ASP A 324 18.06 1.42 9.28
N ILE A 325 16.84 0.90 9.07
CA ILE A 325 15.56 1.49 9.48
C ILE A 325 14.84 0.45 10.35
N PRO A 326 14.32 0.79 11.54
CA PRO A 326 13.52 -0.12 12.36
C PRO A 326 12.32 -0.68 11.60
N VAL A 327 12.03 -1.97 11.76
CA VAL A 327 10.92 -2.67 11.09
C VAL A 327 10.04 -3.36 12.12
N LEU A 328 8.74 -3.07 12.07
CA LEU A 328 7.69 -3.84 12.74
C LEU A 328 6.89 -4.60 11.68
N LEU A 329 6.77 -5.92 11.83
CA LEU A 329 6.02 -6.78 10.93
C LEU A 329 4.89 -7.50 11.66
N PHE A 330 3.69 -7.45 11.08
CA PHE A 330 2.59 -8.36 11.38
C PHE A 330 2.35 -9.24 10.16
N VAL A 331 2.23 -10.54 10.34
CA VAL A 331 1.98 -11.50 9.26
C VAL A 331 0.98 -12.56 9.71
N ASN A 332 -0.02 -12.85 8.86
CA ASN A 332 -1.06 -13.82 9.14
C ASN A 332 -0.66 -15.25 8.72
N THR A 333 -1.28 -16.27 9.33
CA THR A 333 -1.07 -17.68 8.97
C THR A 333 -2.04 -18.21 7.92
N GLY A 334 -3.16 -17.54 7.68
CA GLY A 334 -4.18 -17.96 6.71
C GLY A 334 -3.68 -18.01 5.28
N MET A 335 -2.76 -17.12 4.91
CA MET A 335 -2.09 -17.10 3.60
C MET A 335 -1.08 -18.26 3.41
N GLY A 336 -0.87 -19.08 4.43
CA GLY A 336 0.00 -20.24 4.39
C GLY A 336 1.46 -19.97 4.74
N ALA A 337 2.21 -21.08 4.93
CA ALA A 337 3.59 -21.02 5.43
C ALA A 337 4.55 -20.25 4.52
N ASP A 338 4.40 -20.38 3.21
CA ASP A 338 5.25 -19.67 2.24
C ASP A 338 5.10 -18.15 2.33
N TRP A 339 3.89 -17.65 2.61
CA TRP A 339 3.62 -16.24 2.84
C TRP A 339 4.33 -15.75 4.10
N VAL A 340 4.16 -16.48 5.21
CA VAL A 340 4.81 -16.18 6.49
C VAL A 340 6.33 -16.12 6.32
N LEU A 341 6.92 -17.16 5.71
CA LEU A 341 8.37 -17.22 5.48
C LEU A 341 8.86 -16.09 4.58
N THR A 342 8.11 -15.71 3.54
CA THR A 342 8.47 -14.63 2.64
C THR A 342 8.42 -13.26 3.33
N ALA A 343 7.41 -13.02 4.18
CA ALA A 343 7.30 -11.78 4.94
C ALA A 343 8.41 -11.66 6.00
N LEU A 344 8.67 -12.73 6.75
CA LEU A 344 9.76 -12.77 7.73
C LEU A 344 11.12 -12.61 7.07
N TYR A 345 11.35 -13.26 5.92
CA TYR A 345 12.58 -13.10 5.13
C TYR A 345 12.78 -11.65 4.73
N SER A 346 11.73 -11.00 4.21
CA SER A 346 11.78 -9.59 3.81
C SER A 346 12.16 -8.69 4.98
N ALA A 347 11.53 -8.84 6.14
CA ALA A 347 11.86 -8.03 7.31
C ALA A 347 13.29 -8.27 7.82
N ALA A 348 13.72 -9.54 7.88
CA ALA A 348 15.05 -9.91 8.38
C ALA A 348 16.20 -9.52 7.45
N HIS A 349 15.96 -9.43 6.14
CA HIS A 349 17.00 -9.18 5.13
C HIS A 349 16.97 -7.77 4.53
N ALA A 350 16.08 -6.90 5.00
CA ALA A 350 16.07 -5.49 4.57
C ALA A 350 17.34 -4.72 4.96
N GLY A 351 18.07 -5.20 5.97
CA GLY A 351 19.30 -4.57 6.50
C GLY A 351 19.10 -3.91 7.86
N SER A 352 17.88 -3.93 8.39
CA SER A 352 17.56 -3.42 9.73
C SER A 352 18.23 -4.23 10.82
N LYS A 353 18.72 -3.54 11.87
CA LYS A 353 19.21 -4.15 13.11
C LYS A 353 18.13 -4.21 14.20
N ASP A 354 16.99 -3.59 13.96
CA ASP A 354 15.85 -3.50 14.89
C ASP A 354 14.61 -4.03 14.16
N VAL A 355 14.40 -5.35 14.23
CA VAL A 355 13.25 -6.04 13.63
C VAL A 355 12.40 -6.63 14.73
N THR A 356 11.15 -6.20 14.78
CA THR A 356 10.10 -6.76 15.64
C THR A 356 9.05 -7.41 14.74
N PHE A 357 8.57 -8.60 15.09
CA PHE A 357 7.51 -9.24 14.30
C PHE A 357 6.49 -9.97 15.19
N THR A 358 5.29 -10.11 14.66
CA THR A 358 4.20 -10.89 15.25
C THR A 358 3.58 -11.77 14.16
N VAL A 359 3.47 -13.07 14.44
CA VAL A 359 2.72 -14.01 13.62
C VAL A 359 1.31 -14.13 14.19
N LEU A 360 0.31 -13.79 13.38
CA LEU A 360 -1.10 -13.74 13.76
C LEU A 360 -1.77 -15.08 13.39
N GLU A 361 -1.91 -15.94 14.38
CA GLU A 361 -2.47 -17.29 14.21
C GLU A 361 -3.96 -17.26 13.89
N GLY A 362 -4.34 -17.94 12.81
CA GLY A 362 -5.73 -18.05 12.36
C GLY A 362 -6.28 -16.81 11.64
N TYR A 363 -5.52 -15.73 11.57
CA TYR A 363 -5.90 -14.55 10.78
C TYR A 363 -5.78 -14.84 9.28
N GLY A 364 -6.72 -14.30 8.49
CA GLY A 364 -6.55 -14.09 7.06
C GLY A 364 -5.95 -12.71 6.76
N HIS A 365 -5.75 -12.43 5.48
CA HIS A 365 -5.09 -11.22 4.99
C HIS A 365 -5.77 -9.92 5.46
N LEU A 366 -7.10 -9.82 5.29
CA LEU A 366 -7.87 -8.63 5.69
C LEU A 366 -8.05 -8.53 7.22
N ASP A 367 -8.00 -9.66 7.94
CA ASP A 367 -8.21 -9.69 9.38
C ASP A 367 -7.14 -8.91 10.14
N VAL A 368 -5.96 -8.71 9.56
CA VAL A 368 -4.90 -7.85 10.11
C VAL A 368 -5.38 -6.41 10.30
N LEU A 369 -6.32 -5.95 9.45
CA LEU A 369 -6.90 -4.61 9.54
C LEU A 369 -8.21 -4.57 10.33
N VAL A 370 -9.05 -5.61 10.21
CA VAL A 370 -10.44 -5.55 10.64
C VAL A 370 -10.89 -6.76 11.47
N GLY A 371 -9.96 -7.59 11.91
CA GLY A 371 -10.26 -8.69 12.83
C GLY A 371 -10.77 -8.17 14.17
N GLU A 372 -11.67 -8.90 14.83
CA GLU A 372 -12.24 -8.52 16.12
C GLU A 372 -11.20 -8.24 17.22
N ARG A 373 -10.02 -8.87 17.10
CA ARG A 373 -8.90 -8.66 18.02
C ARG A 373 -7.79 -7.78 17.41
N ALA A 374 -7.97 -7.22 16.21
CA ALA A 374 -6.96 -6.40 15.56
C ALA A 374 -6.53 -5.19 16.42
N ALA A 375 -7.47 -4.58 17.14
CA ALA A 375 -7.17 -3.47 18.06
C ALA A 375 -6.13 -3.86 19.11
N THR A 376 -6.21 -5.06 19.69
CA THR A 376 -5.29 -5.52 20.76
C THR A 376 -4.06 -6.25 20.24
N GLU A 377 -4.19 -6.98 19.12
CA GLU A 377 -3.11 -7.83 18.62
C GLU A 377 -2.25 -7.13 17.52
N VAL A 378 -2.77 -6.07 16.92
CA VAL A 378 -2.07 -5.30 15.86
C VAL A 378 -1.93 -3.82 16.24
N PHE A 379 -3.03 -3.12 16.58
CA PHE A 379 -3.02 -1.66 16.71
C PHE A 379 -2.32 -1.21 17.99
N GLU A 380 -2.59 -1.83 19.15
CA GLU A 380 -1.88 -1.53 20.40
C GLU A 380 -0.38 -1.79 20.31
N PRO A 381 0.10 -2.96 19.79
CA PRO A 381 1.51 -3.18 19.56
C PRO A 381 2.14 -2.18 18.58
N ALA A 382 1.44 -1.81 17.49
CA ALA A 382 1.92 -0.80 16.55
C ALA A 382 2.05 0.57 17.22
N PHE A 383 1.05 1.00 17.99
CA PHE A 383 1.09 2.23 18.75
C PHE A 383 2.25 2.25 19.75
N ALA A 384 2.42 1.17 20.53
CA ALA A 384 3.50 1.06 21.52
C ALA A 384 4.88 1.11 20.84
N TRP A 385 5.05 0.42 19.71
CA TRP A 385 6.30 0.37 18.96
C TRP A 385 6.67 1.74 18.34
N ILE A 386 5.69 2.45 17.75
CA ILE A 386 5.88 3.80 17.22
C ILE A 386 6.22 4.77 18.36
N SER A 387 5.44 4.75 19.45
CA SER A 387 5.61 5.66 20.58
C SER A 387 6.98 5.51 21.26
N ALA A 388 7.51 4.29 21.34
CA ALA A 388 8.85 4.03 21.90
C ALA A 388 9.98 4.59 21.02
N ARG A 389 9.71 4.91 19.73
CA ARG A 389 10.67 5.45 18.76
C ARG A 389 10.36 6.88 18.31
N ALA A 390 9.25 7.45 18.79
CA ALA A 390 8.92 8.85 18.57
C ALA A 390 9.90 9.76 19.32
N GLN A 391 10.62 10.63 18.59
CA GLN A 391 11.56 11.62 19.11
C GLN A 391 11.19 13.01 18.62
#